data_0661cea8ce23bdafe671bd6cc2c96ea3
#
_entry.id   0661cea8ce23bdafe671bd6cc2c96ea3
#
_cell.length_a   1.000
_cell.length_b   1.000
_cell.length_c   1.000
_cell.angle_alpha   90.00
_cell.angle_beta   90.00
_cell.angle_gamma   90.00
#
_symmetry.space_group_name_H-M   'P 1'
#
loop_
_entity.id
_entity.type
_entity.pdbx_description
1 polymer ?
#
loop_
_entity_poly.entity_id
_entity_poly.type
_entity_poly.pdbx_seq_one_letter_code
_entity_poly.pdbx_strand_id
1 'polypeptide(L)'
;MDDPTLPNLTVQQLEYLVAAAGSSTRAAAAASLGVTPSALTQGLAELERRVGVPLFERHGRHTRPRPQATEVLAHARRVVAETRDLARWAEAQRTGRAGVVRLGTIDVVAVHYRAEVIRRHRRDVPGLDLRLTVAPSGVLLDALLVGDLDLVVCVEPTGLIAGGDHVAVP
;
A
#
# COMPACT_ATOMS: atom_id res chain seq x y z
N MET A 1 -11.72 6.13 -33.51
CA MET A 1 -10.70 6.18 -32.47
C MET A 1 -10.94 4.92 -31.64
N ASP A 2 -10.14 3.88 -31.90
CA ASP A 2 -10.32 2.61 -31.21
C ASP A 2 -9.99 2.82 -29.73
N ASP A 3 -10.98 2.55 -28.88
CA ASP A 3 -10.79 2.55 -27.44
C ASP A 3 -9.77 1.46 -27.10
N PRO A 4 -8.68 1.76 -26.36
CA PRO A 4 -7.67 0.76 -26.05
C PRO A 4 -8.31 -0.38 -25.27
N THR A 5 -8.19 -1.59 -25.80
CA THR A 5 -8.67 -2.79 -25.10
C THR A 5 -8.01 -2.88 -23.72
N LEU A 6 -8.83 -3.01 -22.68
CA LEU A 6 -8.33 -3.15 -21.31
C LEU A 6 -7.40 -4.37 -21.21
N PRO A 7 -6.20 -4.22 -20.67
CA PRO A 7 -5.30 -5.35 -20.48
C PRO A 7 -5.91 -6.34 -19.47
N ASN A 8 -5.85 -7.64 -19.78
CA ASN A 8 -6.34 -8.66 -18.87
C ASN A 8 -5.34 -8.87 -17.71
N LEU A 9 -5.37 -7.97 -16.73
CA LEU A 9 -4.54 -7.97 -15.53
C LEU A 9 -5.32 -8.52 -14.34
N THR A 10 -4.62 -9.24 -13.46
CA THR A 10 -5.21 -9.69 -12.19
C THR A 10 -4.72 -8.83 -11.03
N VAL A 11 -5.55 -8.67 -9.99
CA VAL A 11 -5.15 -7.96 -8.76
C VAL A 11 -3.89 -8.59 -8.16
N GLN A 12 -3.78 -9.91 -8.19
CA GLN A 12 -2.60 -10.63 -7.69
C GLN A 12 -1.31 -10.23 -8.43
N GLN A 13 -1.37 -10.03 -9.75
CA GLN A 13 -0.20 -9.54 -10.51
C GLN A 13 0.18 -8.12 -10.10
N LEU A 14 -0.80 -7.26 -9.82
CA LEU A 14 -0.57 -5.90 -9.33
C LEU A 14 0.02 -5.92 -7.90
N GLU A 15 -0.45 -6.81 -7.01
CA GLU A 15 0.17 -7.01 -5.70
C GLU A 15 1.63 -7.47 -5.82
N TYR A 16 1.93 -8.40 -6.73
CA TYR A 16 3.31 -8.82 -7.00
C TYR A 16 4.20 -7.67 -7.45
N LEU A 17 3.69 -6.79 -8.31
CA LEU A 17 4.39 -5.59 -8.77
C LEU A 17 4.71 -4.65 -7.60
N VAL A 18 3.70 -4.34 -6.77
CA VAL A 18 3.84 -3.44 -5.62
C VAL A 18 4.83 -4.01 -4.61
N ALA A 19 4.71 -5.29 -4.24
CA ALA A 19 5.62 -5.93 -3.30
C ALA A 19 7.06 -6.00 -3.82
N ALA A 20 7.25 -6.31 -5.11
CA ALA A 20 8.58 -6.35 -5.72
C ALA A 20 9.25 -4.98 -5.80
N ALA A 21 8.47 -3.91 -5.99
CA ALA A 21 8.99 -2.54 -6.02
C ALA A 21 9.37 -2.02 -4.63
N GLY A 22 8.67 -2.44 -3.57
CA GLY A 22 8.94 -2.06 -2.17
C GLY A 22 9.99 -2.93 -1.48
N SER A 23 10.50 -3.97 -2.13
CA SER A 23 11.45 -4.91 -1.53
C SER A 23 12.82 -4.85 -2.19
N SER A 24 13.88 -5.07 -1.40
CA SER A 24 15.26 -5.10 -1.91
C SER A 24 15.55 -6.33 -2.79
N THR A 25 14.83 -7.44 -2.58
CA THR A 25 14.99 -8.69 -3.31
C THR A 25 13.65 -9.34 -3.64
N ARG A 26 13.61 -10.15 -4.72
CA ARG A 26 12.41 -10.93 -5.07
C ARG A 26 12.04 -11.97 -4.00
N ALA A 27 13.03 -12.50 -3.29
CA ALA A 27 12.79 -13.42 -2.19
C ALA A 27 12.07 -12.75 -1.01
N ALA A 28 12.48 -11.53 -0.64
CA ALA A 28 11.81 -10.75 0.39
C ALA A 28 10.37 -10.38 -0.04
N ALA A 29 10.17 -9.96 -1.27
CA ALA A 29 8.84 -9.68 -1.83
C ALA A 29 7.92 -10.93 -1.81
N ALA A 30 8.45 -12.09 -2.20
CA ALA A 30 7.68 -13.33 -2.18
C ALA A 30 7.30 -13.74 -0.75
N ALA A 31 8.23 -13.60 0.19
CA ALA A 31 7.99 -13.89 1.62
C ALA A 31 6.91 -12.98 2.21
N SER A 32 6.89 -11.67 1.88
CA SER A 32 5.87 -10.73 2.37
C SER A 32 4.45 -11.06 1.90
N LEU A 33 4.33 -11.75 0.75
CA LEU A 33 3.05 -12.17 0.18
C LEU A 33 2.68 -13.63 0.49
N GLY A 34 3.55 -14.36 1.19
CA GLY A 34 3.33 -15.79 1.48
C GLY A 34 3.36 -16.68 0.23
N VAL A 35 4.08 -16.28 -0.82
CA VAL A 35 4.20 -17.04 -2.08
C VAL A 35 5.65 -17.50 -2.33
N THR A 36 5.83 -18.42 -3.29
CA THR A 36 7.18 -18.83 -3.68
C THR A 36 7.85 -17.79 -4.58
N PRO A 37 9.19 -17.65 -4.55
CA PRO A 37 9.90 -16.75 -5.46
C PRO A 37 9.67 -17.08 -6.95
N SER A 38 9.41 -18.34 -7.27
CA SER A 38 9.06 -18.76 -8.62
C SER A 38 7.70 -18.22 -9.05
N ALA A 39 6.68 -18.34 -8.19
CA ALA A 39 5.33 -17.83 -8.47
C ALA A 39 5.35 -16.31 -8.66
N LEU A 40 6.05 -15.58 -7.78
CA LEU A 40 6.23 -14.14 -7.93
C LEU A 40 6.89 -13.79 -9.27
N THR A 41 7.97 -14.50 -9.63
CA THR A 41 8.73 -14.25 -10.86
C THR A 41 7.88 -14.50 -12.10
N GLN A 42 7.13 -15.60 -12.13
CA GLN A 42 6.21 -15.93 -13.24
C GLN A 42 5.08 -14.89 -13.35
N GLY A 43 4.47 -14.49 -12.24
CA GLY A 43 3.41 -13.50 -12.22
C GLY A 43 3.87 -12.13 -12.72
N LEU A 44 5.10 -11.71 -12.35
CA LEU A 44 5.70 -10.46 -12.85
C LEU A 44 6.04 -10.55 -14.34
N ALA A 45 6.59 -11.65 -14.81
CA ALA A 45 6.89 -11.84 -16.23
C ALA A 45 5.61 -11.81 -17.08
N GLU A 46 4.53 -12.42 -16.62
CA GLU A 46 3.24 -12.37 -17.29
C GLU A 46 2.64 -10.97 -17.27
N LEU A 47 2.77 -10.21 -16.16
CA LEU A 47 2.38 -8.82 -16.09
C LEU A 47 3.12 -7.96 -17.13
N GLU A 48 4.46 -8.07 -17.18
CA GLU A 48 5.30 -7.35 -18.15
C GLU A 48 4.90 -7.67 -19.60
N ARG A 49 4.60 -8.95 -19.89
CA ARG A 49 4.12 -9.39 -21.20
C ARG A 49 2.79 -8.75 -21.58
N ARG A 50 1.86 -8.63 -20.63
CA ARG A 50 0.52 -8.04 -20.85
C ARG A 50 0.55 -6.52 -20.96
N VAL A 51 1.40 -5.87 -20.18
CA VAL A 51 1.62 -4.41 -20.26
C VAL A 51 2.45 -4.04 -21.49
N GLY A 52 3.23 -4.98 -22.03
CA GLY A 52 4.04 -4.81 -23.25
C GLY A 52 5.39 -4.11 -23.01
N VAL A 53 5.76 -3.83 -21.75
CA VAL A 53 7.03 -3.19 -21.40
C VAL A 53 7.68 -3.86 -20.19
N PRO A 54 9.02 -3.95 -20.14
CA PRO A 54 9.72 -4.43 -18.98
C PRO A 54 9.63 -3.40 -17.84
N LEU A 55 9.21 -3.85 -16.64
CA LEU A 55 8.99 -2.98 -15.48
C LEU A 55 10.18 -3.00 -14.51
N PHE A 56 11.04 -4.02 -14.59
CA PHE A 56 12.18 -4.15 -13.70
C PHE A 56 13.49 -4.31 -14.47
N GLU A 57 14.57 -3.90 -13.83
CA GLU A 57 15.92 -4.16 -14.26
C GLU A 57 16.73 -4.82 -13.14
N ARG A 58 17.72 -5.64 -13.54
CA ARG A 58 18.65 -6.27 -12.60
C ARG A 58 19.84 -5.33 -12.35
N HIS A 59 20.14 -5.13 -11.06
CA HIS A 59 21.36 -4.45 -10.63
C HIS A 59 22.10 -5.37 -9.64
N GLY A 60 22.92 -6.25 -10.18
CA GLY A 60 23.57 -7.32 -9.42
C GLY A 60 22.54 -8.29 -8.83
N ARG A 61 22.49 -8.40 -7.50
CA ARG A 61 21.52 -9.24 -6.76
C ARG A 61 20.19 -8.53 -6.48
N HIS A 62 20.10 -7.24 -6.76
CA HIS A 62 18.92 -6.43 -6.52
C HIS A 62 18.10 -6.26 -7.79
N THR A 63 16.81 -6.01 -7.59
CA THR A 63 15.90 -5.66 -8.67
C THR A 63 15.39 -4.25 -8.40
N ARG A 64 15.41 -3.38 -9.41
CA ARG A 64 14.90 -2.01 -9.31
C ARG A 64 13.81 -1.78 -10.34
N PRO A 65 12.73 -1.03 -9.98
CA PRO A 65 11.78 -0.58 -10.96
C PRO A 65 12.46 0.31 -12.02
N ARG A 66 12.08 0.12 -13.26
CA ARG A 66 12.49 1.01 -14.36
C ARG A 66 11.69 2.31 -14.33
N PRO A 67 12.17 3.41 -14.95
CA PRO A 67 11.39 4.65 -15.05
C PRO A 67 9.98 4.44 -15.64
N GLN A 68 9.84 3.56 -16.62
CA GLN A 68 8.55 3.21 -17.25
C GLN A 68 7.58 2.51 -16.28
N ALA A 69 8.07 1.91 -15.20
CA ALA A 69 7.23 1.27 -14.20
C ALA A 69 6.49 2.28 -13.31
N THR A 70 6.86 3.55 -13.28
CA THR A 70 6.30 4.57 -12.37
C THR A 70 4.78 4.68 -12.50
N GLU A 71 4.29 4.84 -13.72
CA GLU A 71 2.85 4.97 -13.98
C GLU A 71 2.10 3.67 -13.67
N VAL A 72 2.67 2.53 -14.07
CA VAL A 72 2.07 1.21 -13.80
C VAL A 72 2.03 0.93 -12.30
N LEU A 73 3.08 1.29 -11.56
CA LEU A 73 3.14 1.18 -10.10
C LEU A 73 2.12 2.08 -9.41
N ALA A 74 1.98 3.34 -9.83
CA ALA A 74 0.99 4.25 -9.28
C ALA A 74 -0.43 3.70 -9.48
N HIS A 75 -0.72 3.16 -10.67
CA HIS A 75 -1.99 2.50 -10.95
C HIS A 75 -2.18 1.23 -10.10
N ALA A 76 -1.17 0.36 -10.04
CA ALA A 76 -1.22 -0.88 -9.27
C ALA A 76 -1.50 -0.62 -7.78
N ARG A 77 -0.85 0.39 -7.18
CA ARG A 77 -1.08 0.78 -5.79
C ARG A 77 -2.53 1.18 -5.54
N ARG A 78 -3.14 1.99 -6.43
CA ARG A 78 -4.56 2.37 -6.32
C ARG A 78 -5.48 1.16 -6.39
N VAL A 79 -5.31 0.29 -7.39
CA VAL A 79 -6.17 -0.89 -7.55
C VAL A 79 -6.04 -1.84 -6.37
N VAL A 80 -4.83 -2.06 -5.86
CA VAL A 80 -4.59 -2.90 -4.68
C VAL A 80 -5.24 -2.28 -3.44
N ALA A 81 -5.10 -0.96 -3.23
CA ALA A 81 -5.74 -0.26 -2.11
C ALA A 81 -7.27 -0.38 -2.17
N GLU A 82 -7.89 -0.09 -3.30
CA GLU A 82 -9.34 -0.21 -3.51
C GLU A 82 -9.85 -1.64 -3.28
N THR A 83 -9.08 -2.64 -3.73
CA THR A 83 -9.45 -4.04 -3.50
C THR A 83 -9.36 -4.41 -2.03
N ARG A 84 -8.37 -3.89 -1.30
CA ARG A 84 -8.26 -4.08 0.16
C ARG A 84 -9.39 -3.40 0.91
N ASP A 85 -9.82 -2.21 0.48
CA ASP A 85 -10.98 -1.52 1.06
C ASP A 85 -12.25 -2.34 0.89
N LEU A 86 -12.48 -2.89 -0.30
CA LEU A 86 -13.60 -3.78 -0.55
C LEU A 86 -13.56 -5.02 0.35
N ALA A 87 -12.39 -5.65 0.49
CA ALA A 87 -12.22 -6.81 1.38
C ALA A 87 -12.51 -6.45 2.85
N ARG A 88 -12.07 -5.28 3.30
CA ARG A 88 -12.35 -4.77 4.65
C ARG A 88 -13.84 -4.52 4.87
N TRP A 89 -14.51 -3.90 3.89
CA TRP A 89 -15.94 -3.67 3.93
C TRP A 89 -16.71 -5.00 4.03
N ALA A 90 -16.36 -5.98 3.19
CA ALA A 90 -16.99 -7.30 3.21
C ALA A 90 -16.82 -8.01 4.56
N GLU A 91 -15.63 -7.93 5.15
CA GLU A 91 -15.36 -8.51 6.47
C GLU A 91 -16.13 -7.79 7.59
N ALA A 92 -16.26 -6.46 7.53
CA ALA A 92 -17.08 -5.69 8.47
C ALA A 92 -18.56 -6.09 8.40
N GLN A 93 -19.11 -6.28 7.19
CA GLN A 93 -20.49 -6.78 7.00
C GLN A 93 -20.65 -8.19 7.58
N ARG A 94 -19.72 -9.08 7.35
CA ARG A 94 -19.77 -10.47 7.83
C ARG A 94 -19.69 -10.57 9.35
N THR A 95 -18.91 -9.70 9.99
CA THR A 95 -18.67 -9.77 11.45
C THR A 95 -19.60 -8.85 12.26
N GLY A 96 -20.41 -8.00 11.62
CA GLY A 96 -21.25 -7.00 12.29
C GLY A 96 -20.45 -5.94 13.05
N ARG A 97 -19.15 -5.77 12.78
CA ARG A 97 -18.30 -4.78 13.45
C ARG A 97 -18.41 -3.43 12.73
N ALA A 98 -18.43 -2.35 13.51
CA ALA A 98 -18.62 -0.98 13.02
C ALA A 98 -17.42 -0.39 12.23
N GLY A 99 -16.53 -1.22 11.75
CA GLY A 99 -15.36 -0.79 10.96
C GLY A 99 -14.07 -0.72 11.77
N VAL A 100 -12.97 -0.58 11.04
CA VAL A 100 -11.61 -0.49 11.58
C VAL A 100 -10.93 0.71 10.93
N VAL A 101 -10.35 1.61 11.73
CA VAL A 101 -9.44 2.67 11.24
C VAL A 101 -8.00 2.30 11.59
N ARG A 102 -7.13 2.31 10.58
CA ARG A 102 -5.70 2.06 10.72
C ARG A 102 -4.95 3.37 10.62
N LEU A 103 -4.49 3.86 11.78
CA LEU A 103 -3.75 5.12 11.90
C LEU A 103 -2.25 4.83 12.03
N GLY A 104 -1.45 5.33 11.08
CA GLY A 104 0.00 5.35 11.16
C GLY A 104 0.50 6.65 11.79
N THR A 105 1.51 6.59 12.65
CA THR A 105 2.13 7.78 13.21
C THR A 105 3.61 7.56 13.49
N ILE A 106 4.39 8.66 13.50
CA ILE A 106 5.79 8.63 13.91
C ILE A 106 5.91 8.60 15.45
N ASP A 107 7.05 8.14 15.93
CA ASP A 107 7.29 7.91 17.36
C ASP A 107 7.06 9.16 18.21
N VAL A 108 7.57 10.32 17.79
CA VAL A 108 7.41 11.57 18.54
C VAL A 108 5.94 11.97 18.74
N VAL A 109 5.09 11.73 17.75
CA VAL A 109 3.65 11.99 17.85
C VAL A 109 2.98 10.95 18.74
N ALA A 110 3.35 9.67 18.59
CA ALA A 110 2.82 8.58 19.41
C ALA A 110 3.10 8.80 20.90
N VAL A 111 4.31 9.18 21.26
CA VAL A 111 4.70 9.44 22.66
C VAL A 111 3.82 10.53 23.28
N HIS A 112 3.56 11.62 22.57
CA HIS A 112 2.84 12.78 23.13
C HIS A 112 1.32 12.67 23.07
N TYR A 113 0.76 12.07 22.01
CA TYR A 113 -0.67 12.16 21.72
C TYR A 113 -1.43 10.83 21.80
N ARG A 114 -0.73 9.68 21.87
CA ARG A 114 -1.40 8.35 21.85
C ARG A 114 -2.49 8.21 22.92
N ALA A 115 -2.20 8.60 24.15
CA ALA A 115 -3.16 8.46 25.25
C ALA A 115 -4.40 9.32 25.04
N GLU A 116 -4.24 10.54 24.52
CA GLU A 116 -5.35 11.46 24.23
C GLU A 116 -6.19 10.97 23.05
N VAL A 117 -5.56 10.54 21.96
CA VAL A 117 -6.23 9.99 20.77
C VAL A 117 -7.08 8.78 21.16
N ILE A 118 -6.51 7.81 21.91
CA ILE A 118 -7.24 6.60 22.34
C ILE A 118 -8.40 6.97 23.26
N ARG A 119 -8.19 7.91 24.20
CA ARG A 119 -9.24 8.32 25.14
C ARG A 119 -10.40 9.01 24.44
N ARG A 120 -10.11 9.95 23.53
CA ARG A 120 -11.15 10.64 22.72
C ARG A 120 -11.89 9.65 21.85
N HIS A 121 -11.14 8.79 21.12
CA HIS A 121 -11.75 7.78 20.27
C HIS A 121 -12.75 6.89 21.03
N ARG A 122 -12.35 6.33 22.19
CA ARG A 122 -13.22 5.47 23.00
C ARG A 122 -14.47 6.18 23.51
N ARG A 123 -14.37 7.49 23.75
CA ARG A 123 -15.51 8.30 24.21
C ARG A 123 -16.45 8.67 23.07
N ASP A 124 -15.87 9.11 21.94
CA ASP A 124 -16.63 9.77 20.88
C ASP A 124 -17.14 8.77 19.83
N VAL A 125 -16.44 7.64 19.62
CA VAL A 125 -16.79 6.61 18.63
C VAL A 125 -16.52 5.19 19.16
N PRO A 126 -17.23 4.73 20.19
CA PRO A 126 -16.91 3.47 20.89
C PRO A 126 -17.09 2.21 20.04
N GLY A 127 -17.83 2.27 18.93
CA GLY A 127 -18.05 1.13 18.03
C GLY A 127 -16.99 0.94 16.95
N LEU A 128 -16.05 1.88 16.80
CA LEU A 128 -15.00 1.84 15.79
C LEU A 128 -13.70 1.24 16.38
N ASP A 129 -13.09 0.26 15.72
CA ASP A 129 -11.79 -0.31 16.13
C ASP A 129 -10.65 0.58 15.59
N LEU A 130 -9.88 1.21 16.48
CA LEU A 130 -8.73 2.03 16.13
C LEU A 130 -7.44 1.22 16.28
N ARG A 131 -6.75 0.97 15.17
CA ARG A 131 -5.44 0.31 15.14
C ARG A 131 -4.35 1.33 14.90
N LEU A 132 -3.39 1.41 15.82
CA LEU A 132 -2.28 2.35 15.77
C LEU A 132 -0.99 1.62 15.38
N THR A 133 -0.33 2.10 14.32
CA THR A 133 0.99 1.65 13.88
C THR A 133 2.00 2.79 14.07
N VAL A 134 3.15 2.49 14.67
CA VAL A 134 4.24 3.46 14.84
C VAL A 134 5.42 3.02 13.99
N ALA A 135 5.85 3.89 13.06
CA ALA A 135 6.95 3.61 12.15
C ALA A 135 7.57 4.91 11.58
N PRO A 136 8.74 4.87 10.92
CA PRO A 136 9.29 6.01 10.20
C PRO A 136 8.36 6.50 9.06
N SER A 137 8.38 7.81 8.75
CA SER A 137 7.50 8.45 7.76
C SER A 137 7.45 7.72 6.41
N GLY A 138 8.60 7.31 5.85
CA GLY A 138 8.64 6.61 4.56
C GLY A 138 7.86 5.29 4.57
N VAL A 139 8.01 4.50 5.65
CA VAL A 139 7.29 3.22 5.82
C VAL A 139 5.79 3.45 5.94
N LEU A 140 5.38 4.49 6.69
CA LEU A 140 3.97 4.85 6.87
C LEU A 140 3.33 5.31 5.56
N LEU A 141 4.06 6.09 4.77
CA LEU A 141 3.58 6.59 3.49
C LEU A 141 3.46 5.45 2.45
N ASP A 142 4.42 4.53 2.42
CA ASP A 142 4.32 3.33 1.57
C ASP A 142 3.09 2.48 1.96
N ALA A 143 2.86 2.30 3.27
CA ALA A 143 1.70 1.57 3.77
C ALA A 143 0.36 2.27 3.45
N LEU A 144 0.32 3.62 3.50
CA LEU A 144 -0.84 4.41 3.07
C LEU A 144 -1.12 4.22 1.57
N LEU A 145 -0.09 4.31 0.73
CA LEU A 145 -0.21 4.19 -0.73
C LEU A 145 -0.73 2.81 -1.18
N VAL A 146 -0.50 1.77 -0.41
CA VAL A 146 -0.99 0.41 -0.71
C VAL A 146 -2.25 0.03 0.06
N GLY A 147 -2.83 0.97 0.83
CA GLY A 147 -4.06 0.77 1.59
C GLY A 147 -3.90 -0.11 2.85
N ASP A 148 -2.69 -0.28 3.37
CA ASP A 148 -2.46 -0.95 4.66
C ASP A 148 -2.76 -0.03 5.83
N LEU A 149 -2.69 1.30 5.62
CA LEU A 149 -3.15 2.34 6.54
C LEU A 149 -4.23 3.20 5.87
N ASP A 150 -5.15 3.71 6.67
CA ASP A 150 -6.23 4.59 6.24
C ASP A 150 -5.87 6.06 6.44
N LEU A 151 -5.03 6.36 7.42
CA LEU A 151 -4.55 7.69 7.78
C LEU A 151 -3.12 7.64 8.30
N VAL A 152 -2.33 8.67 7.99
CA VAL A 152 -0.96 8.80 8.48
C VAL A 152 -0.74 10.20 9.04
N VAL A 153 -0.12 10.27 10.22
CA VAL A 153 0.40 11.51 10.82
C VAL A 153 1.92 11.41 10.88
N CYS A 154 2.59 12.16 10.02
CA CYS A 154 4.06 12.13 9.91
C CYS A 154 4.61 13.54 9.58
N VAL A 155 5.94 13.65 9.58
CA VAL A 155 6.60 14.85 9.07
C VAL A 155 6.46 14.86 7.55
N GLU A 156 6.15 16.04 7.00
CA GLU A 156 6.01 16.22 5.56
C GLU A 156 7.29 15.79 4.82
N PRO A 157 7.19 14.86 3.86
CA PRO A 157 8.34 14.44 3.09
C PRO A 157 8.76 15.57 2.14
N THR A 158 10.06 15.70 1.91
CA THR A 158 10.60 16.61 0.90
C THR A 158 10.22 16.12 -0.49
N GLY A 159 9.11 16.59 -1.03
CA GLY A 159 8.53 16.17 -2.32
C GLY A 159 7.07 15.73 -2.16
N LEU A 160 6.21 16.28 -3.00
CA LEU A 160 4.77 16.01 -2.96
C LEU A 160 4.49 14.52 -3.23
N ILE A 161 3.65 13.93 -2.39
CA ILE A 161 3.02 12.64 -2.70
C ILE A 161 1.92 12.93 -3.71
N ALA A 162 2.14 12.58 -4.98
CA ALA A 162 1.10 12.68 -5.98
C ALA A 162 -0.04 11.70 -5.66
N GLY A 163 -1.24 12.21 -5.36
CA GLY A 163 -2.48 11.45 -5.33
C GLY A 163 -3.14 11.17 -3.98
N GLY A 164 -2.83 11.92 -2.93
CA GLY A 164 -3.53 11.85 -1.64
C GLY A 164 -4.04 13.21 -1.18
N ASP A 165 -5.20 13.26 -0.54
CA ASP A 165 -5.65 14.43 0.21
C ASP A 165 -4.77 14.57 1.45
N HIS A 166 -4.05 15.68 1.58
CA HIS A 166 -3.25 15.96 2.76
C HIS A 166 -3.67 17.28 3.40
N VAL A 167 -3.74 17.27 4.71
CA VAL A 167 -3.98 18.46 5.53
C VAL A 167 -2.72 18.71 6.33
N ALA A 168 -2.04 19.82 6.09
CA ALA A 168 -0.96 20.27 6.96
C ALA A 168 -1.58 20.79 8.28
N VAL A 169 -1.18 20.20 9.38
CA VAL A 169 -1.55 20.70 10.72
C VAL A 169 -0.41 21.62 11.19
N PRO A 170 -0.68 22.88 11.52
CA PRO A 170 0.33 23.83 11.98
C PRO A 170 0.96 23.43 13.31
#